data_9cb7bf0cae4cf7a514af7900115fc406
#
_entry.id   9cb7bf0cae4cf7a514af7900115fc406
#
_cell.length_a   1.000
_cell.length_b   1.000
_cell.length_c   1.000
_cell.angle_alpha   90.00
_cell.angle_beta   90.00
_cell.angle_gamma   90.00
#
_symmetry.space_group_name_H-M   'P 1'
#
loop_
_entity.id
_entity.type
_entity.pdbx_description
1 polymer ?
#
loop_
_entity_poly.entity_id
_entity_poly.type
_entity_poly.pdbx_seq_one_letter_code
_entity_poly.pdbx_strand_id
1 'polypeptide(L)'
;MIKWNKEIVIPANIETVWKLFDIEQIQRIMPYVIEHKPLDIKEGVVGSTYLQTYQEGKRKETYTVTDLEYENTNLKKHKKIEFILAKAFRIQTSFTLMKEEDKITKFIYSGQNEGINFLGKSLLKLGGTKNNNKVVNDFVNLVLNEAMKSSS
;
A
#
# COMPACT_ATOMS: atom_id res chain seq x y z
N MET A 1 -11.56 8.01 12.71
CA MET A 1 -10.58 7.08 12.13
C MET A 1 -11.30 6.04 11.27
N ILE A 2 -10.81 5.84 10.07
CA ILE A 2 -11.32 4.80 9.18
C ILE A 2 -10.33 3.66 9.16
N LYS A 3 -10.81 2.42 9.32
CA LYS A 3 -10.00 1.21 9.28
C LYS A 3 -10.51 0.30 8.18
N TRP A 4 -9.62 -0.49 7.58
CA TRP A 4 -9.99 -1.50 6.60
C TRP A 4 -9.17 -2.76 6.79
N ASN A 5 -9.73 -3.87 6.35
CA ASN A 5 -9.06 -5.16 6.30
C ASN A 5 -9.71 -5.98 5.18
N LYS A 6 -9.00 -6.06 4.06
CA LYS A 6 -9.48 -6.74 2.87
C LYS A 6 -8.58 -7.91 2.55
N GLU A 7 -9.18 -9.08 2.37
CA GLU A 7 -8.46 -10.31 2.07
C GLU A 7 -8.94 -10.85 0.73
N ILE A 8 -8.00 -11.22 -0.13
CA ILE A 8 -8.29 -11.88 -1.41
C ILE A 8 -7.30 -13.03 -1.64
N VAL A 9 -7.70 -13.94 -2.52
CA VAL A 9 -6.83 -15.04 -2.98
C VAL A 9 -6.34 -14.70 -4.38
N ILE A 10 -5.02 -14.77 -4.58
CA ILE A 10 -4.38 -14.47 -5.86
C ILE A 10 -3.81 -15.77 -6.43
N PRO A 11 -4.22 -16.19 -7.66
CA PRO A 11 -3.69 -17.38 -8.30
C PRO A 11 -2.32 -17.13 -8.92
N ALA A 12 -1.33 -16.84 -8.07
CA ALA A 12 0.04 -16.57 -8.47
C ALA A 12 0.98 -16.93 -7.32
N ASN A 13 2.24 -17.21 -7.64
CA ASN A 13 3.27 -17.52 -6.65
C ASN A 13 3.56 -16.27 -5.79
N ILE A 14 3.83 -16.49 -4.51
CA ILE A 14 4.07 -15.40 -3.54
C ILE A 14 5.22 -14.48 -3.98
N GLU A 15 6.28 -15.01 -4.60
CA GLU A 15 7.39 -14.18 -5.09
C GLU A 15 6.96 -13.30 -6.26
N THR A 16 6.09 -13.81 -7.12
CA THR A 16 5.53 -13.05 -8.25
C THR A 16 4.73 -11.85 -7.74
N VAL A 17 3.88 -12.08 -6.74
CA VAL A 17 3.08 -11.00 -6.16
C VAL A 17 3.97 -10.00 -5.44
N TRP A 18 4.95 -10.48 -4.65
CA TRP A 18 5.83 -9.61 -3.86
C TRP A 18 6.65 -8.65 -4.73
N LYS A 19 7.07 -9.09 -5.90
CA LYS A 19 7.83 -8.23 -6.84
C LYS A 19 7.09 -6.97 -7.25
N LEU A 20 5.76 -6.98 -7.21
CA LEU A 20 4.95 -5.80 -7.55
C LEU A 20 5.18 -4.64 -6.57
N PHE A 21 5.68 -4.93 -5.37
CA PHE A 21 5.95 -3.92 -4.34
C PHE A 21 7.37 -3.35 -4.42
N ASP A 22 8.21 -3.84 -5.35
CA ASP A 22 9.54 -3.29 -5.58
C ASP A 22 9.45 -1.89 -6.20
N ILE A 23 10.44 -1.04 -5.92
CA ILE A 23 10.51 0.33 -6.45
C ILE A 23 10.30 0.35 -7.98
N GLU A 24 10.88 -0.61 -8.69
CA GLU A 24 10.81 -0.68 -10.15
C GLU A 24 9.43 -1.06 -10.68
N GLN A 25 8.59 -1.69 -9.86
CA GLN A 25 7.29 -2.24 -10.26
C GLN A 25 6.10 -1.52 -9.61
N ILE A 26 6.35 -0.71 -8.58
CA ILE A 26 5.29 -0.16 -7.72
C ILE A 26 4.24 0.64 -8.50
N GLN A 27 4.60 1.29 -9.60
CA GLN A 27 3.66 2.06 -10.41
C GLN A 27 2.58 1.19 -11.07
N ARG A 28 2.84 -0.10 -11.25
CA ARG A 28 1.86 -1.04 -11.81
C ARG A 28 0.66 -1.20 -10.89
N ILE A 29 0.87 -1.10 -9.57
CA ILE A 29 -0.19 -1.25 -8.58
C ILE A 29 -0.57 0.07 -7.91
N MET A 30 0.24 1.11 -8.11
CA MET A 30 -0.01 2.47 -7.62
C MET A 30 0.24 3.46 -8.76
N PRO A 31 -0.65 3.50 -9.76
CA PRO A 31 -0.39 4.27 -11.00
C PRO A 31 -0.32 5.78 -10.81
N TYR A 32 -0.87 6.31 -9.71
CA TYR A 32 -0.77 7.74 -9.41
C TYR A 32 0.54 8.12 -8.71
N VAL A 33 1.34 7.14 -8.31
CA VAL A 33 2.69 7.39 -7.76
C VAL A 33 3.64 7.62 -8.92
N ILE A 34 4.02 8.86 -9.16
CA ILE A 34 4.90 9.22 -10.28
C ILE A 34 6.36 9.22 -9.92
N GLU A 35 6.68 9.22 -8.63
CA GLU A 35 8.04 9.15 -8.13
C GLU A 35 8.07 8.44 -6.77
N HIS A 36 9.01 7.54 -6.60
CA HIS A 36 9.23 6.84 -5.34
C HIS A 36 10.72 6.57 -5.24
N LYS A 37 11.43 7.29 -4.38
CA LYS A 37 12.89 7.17 -4.28
C LYS A 37 13.36 7.08 -2.83
N PRO A 38 14.45 6.30 -2.59
CA PRO A 38 15.00 6.18 -1.24
C PRO A 38 15.51 7.51 -0.70
N LEU A 39 15.27 7.78 0.58
CA LEU A 39 15.88 8.89 1.32
C LEU A 39 16.92 8.37 2.29
N ASP A 40 16.53 7.49 3.20
CA ASP A 40 17.41 6.92 4.22
C ASP A 40 17.05 5.45 4.40
N ILE A 41 17.90 4.57 3.90
CA ILE A 41 17.67 3.13 3.95
C ILE A 41 18.38 2.56 5.17
N LYS A 42 17.61 1.91 6.05
CA LYS A 42 18.11 1.28 7.25
C LYS A 42 18.39 -0.20 7.05
N GLU A 43 19.39 -0.72 7.72
CA GLU A 43 19.61 -2.16 7.79
C GLU A 43 18.37 -2.80 8.44
N GLY A 44 17.91 -3.92 7.88
CA GLY A 44 16.69 -4.57 8.36
C GLY A 44 15.39 -3.92 7.89
N VAL A 45 15.47 -2.88 7.05
CA VAL A 45 14.35 -2.17 6.41
C VAL A 45 13.56 -1.26 7.35
N VAL A 46 13.15 -1.73 8.54
CA VAL A 46 12.33 -0.93 9.48
C VAL A 46 13.01 0.40 9.80
N GLY A 47 12.25 1.50 9.67
CA GLY A 47 12.75 2.85 9.85
C GLY A 47 13.27 3.48 8.55
N SER A 48 13.34 2.73 7.46
CA SER A 48 13.72 3.29 6.15
C SER A 48 12.69 4.30 5.70
N THR A 49 13.15 5.34 5.00
CA THR A 49 12.28 6.39 4.48
C THR A 49 12.47 6.56 2.99
N TYR A 50 11.37 6.95 2.34
CA TYR A 50 11.31 7.19 0.89
C TYR A 50 10.58 8.48 0.63
N LEU A 51 10.97 9.17 -0.42
CA LEU A 51 10.22 10.32 -0.92
C LEU A 51 9.27 9.82 -2.00
N GLN A 52 7.98 10.08 -1.84
CA GLN A 52 6.97 9.65 -2.78
C GLN A 52 6.17 10.83 -3.29
N THR A 53 5.99 10.91 -4.60
CA THR A 53 5.16 11.93 -5.23
C THR A 53 3.95 11.28 -5.86
N TYR A 54 2.79 11.77 -5.50
CA TYR A 54 1.48 11.35 -6.00
C TYR A 54 0.93 12.42 -6.91
N GLN A 55 0.36 12.04 -8.04
CA GLN A 55 -0.32 12.98 -8.94
C GLN A 55 -1.59 12.35 -9.51
N GLU A 56 -2.70 13.03 -9.32
CA GLU A 56 -3.99 12.67 -9.90
C GLU A 56 -4.62 13.94 -10.50
N GLY A 57 -4.68 14.01 -11.82
CA GLY A 57 -5.09 15.22 -12.52
C GLY A 57 -4.14 16.38 -12.21
N LYS A 58 -4.68 17.48 -11.72
CA LYS A 58 -3.90 18.68 -11.34
C LYS A 58 -3.36 18.61 -9.91
N ARG A 59 -3.80 17.64 -9.13
CA ARG A 59 -3.38 17.48 -7.74
C ARG A 59 -2.05 16.72 -7.69
N LYS A 60 -1.04 17.37 -7.15
CA LYS A 60 0.29 16.78 -6.98
C LYS A 60 0.78 17.01 -5.56
N GLU A 61 1.27 15.97 -4.91
CA GLU A 61 1.77 16.06 -3.55
C GLU A 61 2.97 15.15 -3.35
N THR A 62 3.95 15.65 -2.60
CA THR A 62 5.14 14.89 -2.23
C THR A 62 5.17 14.73 -0.72
N TYR A 63 5.43 13.53 -0.26
CA TYR A 63 5.47 13.20 1.17
C TYR A 63 6.50 12.10 1.44
N THR A 64 6.86 11.94 2.71
CA THR A 64 7.79 10.90 3.15
C THR A 64 7.02 9.66 3.58
N VAL A 65 7.45 8.50 3.08
CA VAL A 65 6.93 7.20 3.47
C VAL A 65 7.95 6.53 4.39
N THR A 66 7.51 6.03 5.53
CA THR A 66 8.36 5.33 6.50
C THR A 66 7.95 3.86 6.60
N ASP A 67 8.92 2.96 6.54
CA ASP A 67 8.69 1.54 6.79
C ASP A 67 8.58 1.29 8.30
N LEU A 68 7.42 0.82 8.75
CA LEU A 68 7.16 0.53 10.17
C LEU A 68 7.39 -0.93 10.52
N GLU A 69 7.06 -1.85 9.62
CA GLU A 69 7.20 -3.29 9.81
C GLU A 69 7.66 -3.95 8.52
N TYR A 70 8.44 -5.00 8.63
CA TYR A 70 8.92 -5.73 7.46
C TYR A 70 9.23 -7.18 7.83
N GLU A 71 8.75 -8.12 7.01
CA GLU A 71 9.07 -9.53 7.10
C GLU A 71 9.14 -10.10 5.69
N ASN A 72 10.15 -10.90 5.42
CA ASN A 72 10.30 -11.50 4.10
C ASN A 72 10.85 -12.91 4.24
N THR A 73 9.94 -13.88 4.22
CA THR A 73 10.26 -15.31 4.25
C THR A 73 9.65 -15.98 3.03
N ASN A 74 9.98 -17.26 2.82
CA ASN A 74 9.41 -18.03 1.72
C ASN A 74 7.90 -18.27 1.85
N LEU A 75 7.38 -18.21 3.08
CA LEU A 75 5.97 -18.53 3.37
C LEU A 75 5.14 -17.30 3.69
N LYS A 76 5.79 -16.20 4.12
CA LYS A 76 5.09 -14.99 4.51
C LYS A 76 5.91 -13.75 4.19
N LYS A 77 5.26 -12.76 3.60
CA LYS A 77 5.86 -11.46 3.33
C LYS A 77 4.93 -10.39 3.86
N HIS A 78 5.50 -9.39 4.51
CA HIS A 78 4.73 -8.35 5.18
C HIS A 78 5.47 -7.03 5.15
N LYS A 79 4.74 -5.95 4.90
CA LYS A 79 5.26 -4.59 4.93
C LYS A 79 4.18 -3.68 5.47
N LYS A 80 4.54 -2.83 6.43
CA LYS A 80 3.65 -1.77 6.93
C LYS A 80 4.35 -0.45 6.76
N ILE A 81 3.64 0.52 6.19
CA ILE A 81 4.16 1.85 5.94
C ILE A 81 3.26 2.91 6.56
N GLU A 82 3.85 4.11 6.78
CA GLU A 82 3.14 5.27 7.28
C GLU A 82 3.51 6.50 6.47
N PHE A 83 2.52 7.35 6.20
CA PHE A 83 2.75 8.66 5.61
C PHE A 83 1.64 9.63 6.00
N ILE A 84 1.92 10.93 5.85
CA ILE A 84 0.94 11.99 6.12
C ILE A 84 0.56 12.64 4.81
N LEU A 85 -0.73 12.60 4.48
CA LEU A 85 -1.29 13.12 3.23
C LEU A 85 -2.03 14.42 3.49
N ALA A 86 -1.82 15.42 2.63
CA ALA A 86 -2.50 16.71 2.67
C ALA A 86 -2.35 17.44 4.01
N LYS A 87 -1.32 17.11 4.79
CA LYS A 87 -1.10 17.64 6.15
C LYS A 87 -2.30 17.43 7.08
N ALA A 88 -3.22 16.56 6.71
CA ALA A 88 -4.50 16.36 7.41
C ALA A 88 -4.76 14.89 7.79
N PHE A 89 -4.08 13.94 7.15
CA PHE A 89 -4.36 12.52 7.34
C PHE A 89 -3.08 11.75 7.61
N ARG A 90 -3.07 10.99 8.71
CA ARG A 90 -2.02 9.99 8.95
C ARG A 90 -2.55 8.65 8.46
N ILE A 91 -1.87 8.10 7.49
CA ILE A 91 -2.25 6.83 6.87
C ILE A 91 -1.20 5.78 7.23
N GLN A 92 -1.66 4.66 7.78
CA GLN A 92 -0.84 3.48 8.00
C GLN A 92 -1.48 2.36 7.20
N THR A 93 -0.69 1.67 6.40
CA THR A 93 -1.21 0.59 5.56
C THR A 93 -0.26 -0.60 5.56
N SER A 94 -0.84 -1.80 5.60
CA SER A 94 -0.10 -3.07 5.65
C SER A 94 -0.43 -3.92 4.45
N PHE A 95 0.61 -4.54 3.90
CA PHE A 95 0.52 -5.49 2.80
C PHE A 95 1.08 -6.82 3.31
N THR A 96 0.23 -7.85 3.38
CA THR A 96 0.65 -9.17 3.88
C THR A 96 0.34 -10.23 2.83
N LEU A 97 1.33 -11.03 2.50
CA LEU A 97 1.21 -12.15 1.59
C LEU A 97 1.49 -13.45 2.35
N MET A 98 0.59 -14.41 2.24
CA MET A 98 0.75 -15.74 2.82
C MET A 98 0.74 -16.77 1.70
N LYS A 99 1.77 -17.60 1.65
CA LYS A 99 1.82 -18.69 0.67
C LYS A 99 0.84 -19.79 1.07
N GLU A 100 -0.19 -20.00 0.26
CA GLU A 100 -1.15 -21.09 0.47
C GLU A 100 -0.71 -22.34 -0.28
N GLU A 101 -0.31 -22.17 -1.53
CA GLU A 101 0.23 -23.21 -2.41
C GLU A 101 1.28 -22.56 -3.32
N ASP A 102 1.96 -23.35 -4.14
CA ASP A 102 3.01 -22.86 -5.03
C ASP A 102 2.53 -21.71 -5.94
N LYS A 103 1.28 -21.80 -6.42
CA LYS A 103 0.67 -20.80 -7.30
C LYS A 103 -0.58 -20.17 -6.70
N ILE A 104 -0.71 -20.15 -5.39
CA ILE A 104 -1.83 -19.53 -4.69
C ILE A 104 -1.29 -18.75 -3.50
N THR A 105 -1.61 -17.48 -3.47
CA THR A 105 -1.20 -16.54 -2.41
C THR A 105 -2.42 -15.86 -1.81
N LYS A 106 -2.48 -15.78 -0.49
CA LYS A 106 -3.46 -14.96 0.21
C LYS A 106 -2.88 -13.55 0.37
N PHE A 107 -3.60 -12.54 -0.08
CA PHE A 107 -3.21 -11.14 0.09
C PHE A 107 -4.15 -10.47 1.06
N ILE A 108 -3.57 -9.91 2.13
CA ILE A 108 -4.30 -9.17 3.16
C ILE A 108 -3.85 -7.72 3.10
N TYR A 109 -4.77 -6.83 2.74
CA TYR A 109 -4.56 -5.40 2.70
C TYR A 109 -5.32 -4.75 3.83
N SER A 110 -4.60 -4.21 4.81
CA SER A 110 -5.23 -3.60 5.98
C SER A 110 -4.61 -2.24 6.28
N GLY A 111 -5.31 -1.43 7.07
CA GLY A 111 -4.76 -0.15 7.46
C GLY A 111 -5.75 0.74 8.17
N GLN A 112 -5.33 1.99 8.33
CA GLN A 112 -6.14 3.02 8.96
C GLN A 112 -5.82 4.38 8.40
N ASN A 113 -6.83 5.24 8.40
CA ASN A 113 -6.72 6.65 8.02
C ASN A 113 -7.23 7.49 9.18
N GLU A 114 -6.36 8.30 9.78
CA GLU A 114 -6.67 9.15 10.92
C GLU A 114 -6.59 10.62 10.52
N GLY A 115 -7.67 11.37 10.77
CA GLY A 115 -7.61 12.82 10.65
C GLY A 115 -6.81 13.40 11.81
N ILE A 116 -5.72 14.11 11.51
CA ILE A 116 -4.80 14.63 12.55
C ILE A 116 -5.08 16.08 12.92
N ASN A 117 -6.05 16.72 12.24
CA ASN A 117 -6.50 18.07 12.58
C ASN A 117 -8.00 18.16 12.31
N PHE A 118 -8.57 19.35 12.56
CA PHE A 118 -10.01 19.57 12.39
C PHE A 118 -10.48 19.30 10.95
N LEU A 119 -9.73 19.77 9.97
CA LEU A 119 -10.06 19.56 8.56
C LEU A 119 -10.09 18.07 8.20
N GLY A 120 -9.04 17.33 8.58
CA GLY A 120 -8.96 15.90 8.31
C GLY A 120 -10.09 15.12 8.97
N LYS A 121 -10.38 15.41 10.24
CA LYS A 121 -11.47 14.76 10.98
C LYS A 121 -12.82 15.05 10.34
N SER A 122 -13.06 16.28 9.90
CA SER A 122 -14.29 16.68 9.24
C SER A 122 -14.48 15.98 7.90
N LEU A 123 -13.43 15.91 7.09
CA LEU A 123 -13.47 15.26 5.78
C LEU A 123 -13.74 13.75 5.89
N LEU A 124 -13.18 13.08 6.90
CA LEU A 124 -13.46 11.66 7.12
C LEU A 124 -14.91 11.41 7.49
N LYS A 125 -15.57 12.34 8.19
CA LYS A 125 -16.99 12.24 8.52
C LYS A 125 -17.89 12.44 7.31
N LEU A 126 -17.46 13.22 6.34
CA LEU A 126 -18.26 13.61 5.16
C LEU A 126 -18.12 12.61 3.99
N GLY A 127 -18.37 11.31 4.25
CA GLY A 127 -18.34 10.30 3.21
C GLY A 127 -16.99 9.63 3.00
N GLY A 128 -16.04 9.83 3.93
CA GLY A 128 -14.73 9.22 3.87
C GLY A 128 -14.76 7.70 3.82
N THR A 129 -15.70 7.06 4.52
CA THR A 129 -15.84 5.59 4.54
C THR A 129 -16.15 5.03 3.17
N LYS A 130 -17.11 5.64 2.45
CA LYS A 130 -17.49 5.19 1.10
C LYS A 130 -16.32 5.35 0.13
N ASN A 131 -15.65 6.48 0.16
CA ASN A 131 -14.49 6.73 -0.68
C ASN A 131 -13.35 5.75 -0.36
N ASN A 132 -13.11 5.50 0.92
CA ASN A 132 -12.07 4.57 1.37
C ASN A 132 -12.34 3.16 0.88
N ASN A 133 -13.59 2.69 0.97
CA ASN A 133 -13.95 1.34 0.50
C ASN A 133 -13.70 1.19 -1.00
N LYS A 134 -14.00 2.22 -1.80
CA LYS A 134 -13.72 2.21 -3.23
C LYS A 134 -12.21 2.11 -3.49
N VAL A 135 -11.42 2.93 -2.81
CA VAL A 135 -9.96 2.94 -2.97
C VAL A 135 -9.36 1.58 -2.59
N VAL A 136 -9.82 0.99 -1.49
CA VAL A 136 -9.35 -0.33 -1.04
C VAL A 136 -9.67 -1.41 -2.06
N ASN A 137 -10.92 -1.46 -2.54
CA ASN A 137 -11.34 -2.45 -3.53
C ASN A 137 -10.61 -2.30 -4.86
N ASP A 138 -10.44 -1.06 -5.33
CA ASP A 138 -9.71 -0.78 -6.58
C ASP A 138 -8.26 -1.24 -6.46
N PHE A 139 -7.62 -1.00 -5.32
CA PHE A 139 -6.23 -1.39 -5.10
C PHE A 139 -6.04 -2.92 -5.10
N VAL A 140 -6.86 -3.66 -4.34
CA VAL A 140 -6.70 -5.12 -4.29
C VAL A 140 -7.00 -5.77 -5.63
N ASN A 141 -7.96 -5.22 -6.39
CA ASN A 141 -8.27 -5.71 -7.73
C ASN A 141 -7.12 -5.45 -8.69
N LEU A 142 -6.46 -4.31 -8.58
CA LEU A 142 -5.31 -3.98 -9.41
C LEU A 142 -4.12 -4.90 -9.10
N VAL A 143 -3.85 -5.17 -7.83
CA VAL A 143 -2.80 -6.12 -7.43
C VAL A 143 -3.10 -7.51 -8.00
N LEU A 144 -4.33 -7.96 -7.88
CA LEU A 144 -4.78 -9.25 -8.44
C LEU A 144 -4.51 -9.32 -9.95
N ASN A 145 -4.99 -8.31 -10.68
CA ASN A 145 -4.86 -8.27 -12.14
C ASN A 145 -3.40 -8.22 -12.60
N GLU A 146 -2.58 -7.41 -11.95
CA GLU A 146 -1.16 -7.29 -12.30
C GLU A 146 -0.37 -8.56 -11.94
N ALA A 147 -0.71 -9.21 -10.82
CA ALA A 147 -0.09 -10.48 -10.45
C ALA A 147 -0.42 -11.59 -11.46
N MET A 148 -1.68 -11.63 -11.94
CA MET A 148 -2.10 -12.59 -12.96
C MET A 148 -1.39 -12.37 -14.29
N LYS A 149 -1.19 -11.12 -14.71
CA LYS A 149 -0.41 -10.79 -15.91
C LYS A 149 1.03 -11.26 -15.80
N SER A 150 1.63 -11.13 -14.61
CA SER A 150 3.02 -11.51 -14.35
C SER A 150 3.21 -13.04 -14.29
N SER A 151 2.12 -13.79 -14.06
CA SER A 151 2.13 -15.25 -13.96
C SER A 151 1.96 -15.98 -15.30
N SER A 152 1.50 -15.25 -16.31
CA SER A 152 1.21 -15.82 -17.63
C SER A 152 2.43 -15.86 -18.54
#